data_f29eac5ea728363d0209fae794f3db06
#
_entry.id   f29eac5ea728363d0209fae794f3db06
#
_cell.length_a   1.000
_cell.length_b   1.000
_cell.length_c   1.000
_cell.angle_alpha   90.00
_cell.angle_beta   90.00
_cell.angle_gamma   90.00
#
_symmetry.space_group_name_H-M   'P 1'
#
loop_
_entity.id
_entity.type
_entity.pdbx_description
1 polymer ?
#
loop_
_entity_poly.entity_id
_entity_poly.type
_entity_poly.pdbx_seq_one_letter_code
_entity_poly.pdbx_strand_id
1 'polypeptide(L)'
;GDVLVRLSNSNLDLEILNAESELAEKQDMLRNTQISMEQDRLNNSNEELSLSQDVITKRRAYEHQETLHKEELNSREEYLKAKEAYELAVKKHALISKRLKKDAQLRRSQMDQMGDNLEAMQKNVQLVRQRKEKLNIRSTISGEIGLLDVELGQSIQAGQKIGVINDLSDYKVQAQVDEHYIDRVKPGLNASFVQNGKHYLLQVRKVYPEVRDGRFRIDFVFKGVRPDNIRTGQTYYVDLQLGQSKQAIIIPKGTFYSVTGGQWIFVLDKSGKKAYRRKITIGRQNPQYYEVIEGLEPGEQVIVSGYEAYKDNEILMLN
;
A
#
# COMPACT_ATOMS: atom_id res chain seq x y z
N GLY A 1 -9.98 -7.29 -9.66
CA GLY A 1 -11.01 -7.76 -8.75
C GLY A 1 -12.41 -7.37 -9.19
N ASP A 2 -13.41 -7.96 -8.57
CA ASP A 2 -14.82 -7.70 -8.86
C ASP A 2 -15.22 -6.28 -8.45
N VAL A 3 -16.17 -5.67 -9.19
CA VAL A 3 -16.72 -4.37 -8.87
C VAL A 3 -17.72 -4.54 -7.71
N LEU A 4 -17.45 -3.88 -6.60
CA LEU A 4 -18.29 -3.94 -5.40
C LEU A 4 -19.33 -2.81 -5.37
N VAL A 5 -18.89 -1.59 -5.72
CA VAL A 5 -19.73 -0.39 -5.75
C VAL A 5 -19.36 0.44 -6.98
N ARG A 6 -20.37 0.99 -7.64
CA ARG A 6 -20.20 1.99 -8.70
C ARG A 6 -20.65 3.34 -8.18
N LEU A 7 -19.77 4.31 -8.22
CA LEU A 7 -20.06 5.70 -7.88
C LEU A 7 -20.27 6.51 -9.15
N SER A 8 -21.08 7.56 -9.09
CA SER A 8 -21.24 8.54 -10.16
C SER A 8 -20.75 9.92 -9.67
N ASN A 9 -20.14 10.69 -10.57
CA ASN A 9 -19.72 12.05 -10.29
C ASN A 9 -19.86 12.91 -11.56
N SER A 10 -20.95 13.67 -11.62
CA SER A 10 -21.26 14.52 -12.79
C SER A 10 -20.19 15.61 -13.02
N ASN A 11 -19.56 16.12 -11.97
CA ASN A 11 -18.49 17.11 -12.13
C ASN A 11 -17.27 16.51 -12.83
N LEU A 12 -16.94 15.27 -12.48
CA LEU A 12 -15.84 14.56 -13.14
C LEU A 12 -16.15 14.23 -14.61
N ASP A 13 -17.42 13.92 -14.93
CA ASP A 13 -17.84 13.71 -16.31
C ASP A 13 -17.72 14.99 -17.15
N LEU A 14 -18.07 16.15 -16.57
CA LEU A 14 -17.86 17.45 -17.19
C LEU A 14 -16.36 17.79 -17.33
N GLU A 15 -15.53 17.49 -16.33
CA GLU A 15 -14.07 17.68 -16.39
C GLU A 15 -13.47 16.89 -17.55
N ILE A 16 -13.88 15.64 -17.76
CA ILE A 16 -13.44 14.80 -18.89
C ILE A 16 -13.86 15.43 -20.20
N LEU A 17 -15.13 15.82 -20.35
CA LEU A 17 -15.64 16.39 -21.57
C LEU A 17 -14.90 17.68 -21.96
N ASN A 18 -14.64 18.54 -20.98
CA ASN A 18 -13.89 19.79 -21.18
C ASN A 18 -12.45 19.50 -21.62
N ALA A 19 -11.76 18.58 -20.94
CA ALA A 19 -10.38 18.21 -21.28
C ALA A 19 -10.28 17.57 -22.67
N GLU A 20 -11.25 16.74 -23.07
CA GLU A 20 -11.33 16.15 -24.41
C GLU A 20 -11.60 17.19 -25.49
N SER A 21 -12.50 18.15 -25.21
CA SER A 21 -12.81 19.26 -26.13
C SER A 21 -11.60 20.17 -26.35
N GLU A 22 -10.90 20.51 -25.27
CA GLU A 22 -9.68 21.33 -25.34
C GLU A 22 -8.55 20.62 -26.13
N LEU A 23 -8.40 19.31 -25.93
CA LEU A 23 -7.45 18.49 -26.69
C LEU A 23 -7.79 18.51 -28.18
N ALA A 24 -9.08 18.31 -28.54
CA ALA A 24 -9.54 18.34 -29.94
C ALA A 24 -9.28 19.70 -30.60
N GLU A 25 -9.59 20.80 -29.90
CA GLU A 25 -9.30 22.16 -30.40
C GLU A 25 -7.81 22.35 -30.69
N LYS A 26 -6.93 21.90 -29.80
CA LYS A 26 -5.48 22.04 -30.01
C LYS A 26 -4.95 21.13 -31.14
N GLN A 27 -5.55 19.95 -31.31
CA GLN A 27 -5.22 19.08 -32.45
C GLN A 27 -5.59 19.74 -33.78
N ASP A 28 -6.77 20.35 -33.88
CA ASP A 28 -7.18 21.08 -35.07
C ASP A 28 -6.32 22.32 -35.32
N MET A 29 -5.95 23.06 -34.28
CA MET A 29 -5.02 24.19 -34.38
C MET A 29 -3.65 23.73 -34.91
N LEU A 30 -3.10 22.61 -34.40
CA LEU A 30 -1.85 22.05 -34.91
C LEU A 30 -1.96 21.70 -36.40
N ARG A 31 -3.03 21.00 -36.79
CA ARG A 31 -3.27 20.63 -38.20
C ARG A 31 -3.30 21.87 -39.12
N ASN A 32 -4.04 22.91 -38.72
CA ASN A 32 -4.14 24.14 -39.49
C ASN A 32 -2.78 24.84 -39.59
N THR A 33 -2.03 24.88 -38.51
CA THR A 33 -0.67 25.42 -38.47
C THR A 33 0.26 24.63 -39.40
N GLN A 34 0.17 23.28 -39.42
CA GLN A 34 0.97 22.46 -40.33
C GLN A 34 0.67 22.76 -41.79
N ILE A 35 -0.62 22.90 -42.15
CA ILE A 35 -1.04 23.24 -43.51
C ILE A 35 -0.49 24.61 -43.92
N SER A 36 -0.63 25.63 -43.09
CA SER A 36 -0.10 26.97 -43.35
C SER A 36 1.42 26.93 -43.52
N MET A 37 2.14 26.24 -42.64
CA MET A 37 3.61 26.11 -42.73
C MET A 37 4.06 25.42 -44.02
N GLU A 38 3.29 24.45 -44.51
CA GLU A 38 3.59 23.75 -45.76
C GLU A 38 3.35 24.65 -46.97
N GLN A 39 2.28 25.45 -46.98
CA GLN A 39 2.06 26.47 -48.01
C GLN A 39 3.19 27.49 -48.07
N ASP A 40 3.62 28.00 -46.90
CA ASP A 40 4.74 28.94 -46.83
C ASP A 40 6.04 28.28 -47.30
N ARG A 41 6.26 27.00 -46.99
CA ARG A 41 7.44 26.25 -47.48
C ARG A 41 7.47 26.16 -49.01
N LEU A 42 6.33 25.85 -49.62
CA LEU A 42 6.21 25.78 -51.08
C LEU A 42 6.44 27.14 -51.75
N ASN A 43 5.85 28.22 -51.21
CA ASN A 43 6.04 29.57 -51.71
C ASN A 43 7.52 30.00 -51.61
N ASN A 44 8.13 29.75 -50.47
CA ASN A 44 9.55 30.05 -50.24
C ASN A 44 10.48 29.23 -51.16
N SER A 45 10.15 27.97 -51.43
CA SER A 45 10.90 27.11 -52.38
C SER A 45 10.82 27.67 -53.82
N ASN A 46 9.65 28.18 -54.25
CA ASN A 46 9.48 28.80 -55.56
C ASN A 46 10.29 30.07 -55.65
N GLU A 47 10.34 30.91 -54.58
CA GLU A 47 11.17 32.13 -54.56
C GLU A 47 12.67 31.80 -54.69
N GLU A 48 13.15 30.77 -53.95
CA GLU A 48 14.53 30.32 -54.02
C GLU A 48 14.89 29.79 -55.39
N LEU A 49 14.01 29.00 -56.04
CA LEU A 49 14.18 28.50 -57.39
C LEU A 49 14.30 29.64 -58.41
N SER A 50 13.41 30.66 -58.31
CA SER A 50 13.44 31.84 -59.19
C SER A 50 14.74 32.61 -59.06
N LEU A 51 15.22 32.86 -57.85
CA LEU A 51 16.50 33.54 -57.60
C LEU A 51 17.69 32.72 -58.07
N SER A 52 17.65 31.41 -57.92
CA SER A 52 18.66 30.47 -58.44
C SER A 52 18.78 30.55 -59.96
N GLN A 53 17.63 30.63 -60.65
CA GLN A 53 17.60 30.80 -62.14
C GLN A 53 18.15 32.17 -62.54
N ASP A 54 17.84 33.24 -61.79
CA ASP A 54 18.42 34.58 -62.04
C ASP A 54 19.96 34.57 -61.91
N VAL A 55 20.48 33.89 -60.88
CA VAL A 55 21.95 33.74 -60.73
C VAL A 55 22.56 33.05 -61.94
N ILE A 56 21.94 31.95 -62.41
CA ILE A 56 22.43 31.22 -63.62
C ILE A 56 22.42 32.11 -64.85
N THR A 57 21.34 32.86 -65.04
CA THR A 57 21.18 33.73 -66.19
C THR A 57 22.19 34.86 -66.16
N LYS A 58 22.33 35.53 -65.03
CA LYS A 58 23.30 36.66 -64.85
C LYS A 58 24.73 36.14 -64.92
N ARG A 59 25.03 34.93 -64.43
CA ARG A 59 26.35 34.33 -64.57
C ARG A 59 26.72 34.11 -66.04
N ARG A 60 25.86 33.57 -66.88
CA ARG A 60 26.10 33.38 -68.30
C ARG A 60 26.37 34.68 -69.00
N ALA A 61 25.58 35.71 -68.67
CA ALA A 61 25.78 37.07 -69.29
C ALA A 61 27.13 37.63 -68.86
N TYR A 62 27.51 37.49 -67.60
CA TYR A 62 28.83 37.94 -67.12
C TYR A 62 29.99 37.21 -67.82
N GLU A 63 29.94 35.85 -67.82
CA GLU A 63 30.97 35.02 -68.51
C GLU A 63 31.12 35.39 -70.00
N HIS A 64 30.01 35.63 -70.69
CA HIS A 64 30.06 36.14 -72.11
C HIS A 64 30.70 37.48 -72.22
N GLN A 65 30.36 38.49 -71.41
CA GLN A 65 30.96 39.82 -71.42
C GLN A 65 32.41 39.80 -70.97
N GLU A 66 32.78 38.91 -70.08
CA GLU A 66 34.19 38.73 -69.67
C GLU A 66 35.05 38.20 -70.81
N THR A 67 34.52 37.24 -71.60
CA THR A 67 35.25 36.74 -72.79
C THR A 67 35.43 37.82 -73.85
N LEU A 68 34.38 38.59 -74.17
CA LEU A 68 34.45 39.68 -75.12
C LEU A 68 35.42 40.80 -74.64
N HIS A 69 35.48 41.02 -73.31
CA HIS A 69 36.38 41.99 -72.72
C HIS A 69 37.86 41.60 -72.83
N LYS A 70 38.15 40.33 -72.63
CA LYS A 70 39.52 39.78 -72.85
C LYS A 70 39.95 39.80 -74.29
N GLU A 71 39.01 39.81 -75.25
CA GLU A 71 39.23 39.90 -76.65
C GLU A 71 39.19 41.39 -77.15
N GLU A 72 39.06 42.39 -76.23
CA GLU A 72 38.92 43.80 -76.51
C GLU A 72 37.73 44.19 -77.40
N LEU A 73 36.67 43.33 -77.39
CA LEU A 73 35.48 43.45 -78.26
C LEU A 73 34.29 44.18 -77.58
N ASN A 74 34.38 44.59 -76.30
CA ASN A 74 33.34 45.30 -75.58
C ASN A 74 33.94 46.44 -74.70
N SER A 75 33.03 47.33 -74.25
CA SER A 75 33.41 48.41 -73.33
C SER A 75 33.61 47.90 -71.93
N ARG A 76 34.50 48.59 -71.19
CA ARG A 76 34.69 48.33 -69.74
C ARG A 76 33.39 48.52 -68.93
N GLU A 77 32.55 49.40 -69.34
CA GLU A 77 31.28 49.71 -68.71
C GLU A 77 30.29 48.54 -68.85
N GLU A 78 30.17 47.93 -70.02
CA GLU A 78 29.33 46.74 -70.28
C GLU A 78 29.81 45.57 -69.48
N TYR A 79 31.10 45.27 -69.36
CA TYR A 79 31.69 44.29 -68.53
C TYR A 79 31.37 44.48 -67.03
N LEU A 80 31.62 45.74 -66.52
CA LEU A 80 31.36 46.07 -65.12
C LEU A 80 29.85 45.88 -64.78
N LYS A 81 28.95 46.35 -65.63
CA LYS A 81 27.52 46.24 -65.48
C LYS A 81 27.07 44.81 -65.42
N ALA A 82 27.58 43.90 -66.24
CA ALA A 82 27.28 42.50 -66.21
C ALA A 82 27.82 41.83 -64.92
N LYS A 83 29.02 42.17 -64.46
CA LYS A 83 29.64 41.73 -63.23
C LYS A 83 28.85 42.13 -62.01
N GLU A 84 28.47 43.38 -61.88
CA GLU A 84 27.67 43.87 -60.75
C GLU A 84 26.30 43.26 -60.71
N ALA A 85 25.65 43.02 -61.86
CA ALA A 85 24.37 42.33 -61.92
C ALA A 85 24.47 40.90 -61.45
N TYR A 86 25.56 40.20 -61.81
CA TYR A 86 25.79 38.79 -61.31
C TYR A 86 26.10 38.80 -59.82
N GLU A 87 26.97 39.67 -59.32
CA GLU A 87 27.28 39.73 -57.87
C GLU A 87 26.03 40.06 -57.02
N LEU A 88 25.18 40.99 -57.53
CA LEU A 88 23.91 41.29 -56.88
C LEU A 88 22.97 40.08 -56.82
N ALA A 89 22.81 39.29 -57.91
CA ALA A 89 22.02 38.12 -57.97
C ALA A 89 22.53 37.06 -57.00
N VAL A 90 23.85 36.84 -56.91
CA VAL A 90 24.46 35.91 -55.92
C VAL A 90 24.18 36.37 -54.50
N LYS A 91 24.34 37.64 -54.17
CA LYS A 91 24.03 38.17 -52.83
C LYS A 91 22.55 38.00 -52.46
N LYS A 92 21.63 38.27 -53.40
CA LYS A 92 20.19 38.06 -53.17
C LYS A 92 19.88 36.59 -52.89
N HIS A 93 20.38 35.68 -53.73
CA HIS A 93 20.19 34.26 -53.53
C HIS A 93 20.77 33.75 -52.18
N ALA A 94 21.98 34.18 -51.80
CA ALA A 94 22.59 33.81 -50.54
C ALA A 94 21.76 34.35 -49.33
N LEU A 95 21.19 35.54 -49.42
CA LEU A 95 20.36 36.12 -48.36
C LEU A 95 19.06 35.31 -48.18
N ILE A 96 18.39 34.98 -49.30
CA ILE A 96 17.14 34.18 -49.21
C ILE A 96 17.41 32.80 -48.65
N SER A 97 18.46 32.10 -49.13
CA SER A 97 18.82 30.77 -48.62
C SER A 97 19.13 30.78 -47.11
N LYS A 98 19.82 31.86 -46.61
CA LYS A 98 20.04 32.04 -45.17
C LYS A 98 18.73 32.28 -44.42
N ARG A 99 17.80 33.09 -44.96
CA ARG A 99 16.46 33.31 -44.39
C ARG A 99 15.70 31.99 -44.27
N LEU A 100 15.63 31.20 -45.35
CA LEU A 100 14.90 29.93 -45.39
C LEU A 100 15.43 28.93 -44.39
N LYS A 101 16.74 28.83 -44.20
CA LYS A 101 17.34 27.95 -43.18
C LYS A 101 16.88 28.36 -41.76
N LYS A 102 16.90 29.68 -41.48
CA LYS A 102 16.45 30.19 -40.18
C LYS A 102 14.96 29.92 -39.95
N ASP A 103 14.13 30.16 -40.95
CA ASP A 103 12.69 29.97 -40.92
C ASP A 103 12.34 28.47 -40.73
N ALA A 104 13.12 27.57 -41.38
CA ALA A 104 12.96 26.11 -41.14
C ALA A 104 13.27 25.69 -39.71
N GLN A 105 14.31 26.28 -39.10
CA GLN A 105 14.64 26.03 -37.69
C GLN A 105 13.54 26.52 -36.73
N LEU A 106 13.05 27.73 -36.95
CA LEU A 106 11.95 28.29 -36.15
C LEU A 106 10.68 27.48 -36.24
N ARG A 107 10.28 27.08 -37.48
CA ARG A 107 9.11 26.20 -37.69
C ARG A 107 9.26 24.89 -36.97
N ARG A 108 10.44 24.28 -37.04
CA ARG A 108 10.67 22.99 -36.33
C ARG A 108 10.51 23.16 -34.83
N SER A 109 11.13 24.19 -34.24
CA SER A 109 11.00 24.47 -32.80
C SER A 109 9.54 24.75 -32.39
N GLN A 110 8.79 25.48 -33.22
CA GLN A 110 7.38 25.74 -32.97
C GLN A 110 6.54 24.44 -33.02
N MET A 111 6.82 23.57 -33.98
CA MET A 111 6.13 22.29 -34.11
C MET A 111 6.45 21.35 -32.93
N ASP A 112 7.71 21.28 -32.51
CA ASP A 112 8.14 20.51 -31.37
C ASP A 112 7.40 20.98 -30.11
N GLN A 113 7.35 22.30 -29.86
CA GLN A 113 6.63 22.88 -28.71
C GLN A 113 5.13 22.60 -28.76
N MET A 114 4.49 22.66 -29.92
CA MET A 114 3.08 22.31 -30.04
C MET A 114 2.85 20.82 -29.81
N GLY A 115 3.76 19.96 -30.27
CA GLY A 115 3.73 18.52 -30.00
C GLY A 115 3.82 18.20 -28.51
N ASP A 116 4.77 18.82 -27.80
CA ASP A 116 4.95 18.65 -26.35
C ASP A 116 3.68 19.08 -25.58
N ASN A 117 3.07 20.20 -25.97
CA ASN A 117 1.83 20.66 -25.37
C ASN A 117 0.68 19.66 -25.56
N LEU A 118 0.55 19.10 -26.76
CA LEU A 118 -0.46 18.09 -27.05
C LEU A 118 -0.24 16.81 -26.25
N GLU A 119 1.00 16.36 -26.10
CA GLU A 119 1.32 15.21 -25.28
C GLU A 119 0.94 15.43 -23.79
N ALA A 120 1.23 16.64 -23.27
CA ALA A 120 0.83 17.02 -21.92
C ALA A 120 -0.71 16.98 -21.75
N MET A 121 -1.46 17.51 -22.72
CA MET A 121 -2.92 17.47 -22.71
C MET A 121 -3.48 16.05 -22.81
N GLN A 122 -2.92 15.21 -23.66
CA GLN A 122 -3.29 13.80 -23.74
C GLN A 122 -3.10 13.05 -22.40
N LYS A 123 -1.97 13.33 -21.73
CA LYS A 123 -1.72 12.80 -20.38
C LYS A 123 -2.76 13.31 -19.37
N ASN A 124 -3.15 14.57 -19.45
CA ASN A 124 -4.20 15.12 -18.59
C ASN A 124 -5.53 14.40 -18.79
N VAL A 125 -6.00 14.26 -20.04
CA VAL A 125 -7.22 13.50 -20.37
C VAL A 125 -7.15 12.08 -19.81
N GLN A 126 -6.01 11.41 -19.97
CA GLN A 126 -5.80 10.06 -19.46
C GLN A 126 -5.90 10.01 -17.92
N LEU A 127 -5.32 10.98 -17.22
CA LEU A 127 -5.39 11.07 -15.74
C LEU A 127 -6.81 11.28 -15.24
N VAL A 128 -7.59 12.15 -15.91
CA VAL A 128 -9.00 12.40 -15.53
C VAL A 128 -9.84 11.15 -15.79
N ARG A 129 -9.63 10.44 -16.91
CA ARG A 129 -10.27 9.15 -17.18
C ARG A 129 -9.91 8.08 -16.14
N GLN A 130 -8.65 8.01 -15.71
CA GLN A 130 -8.24 7.10 -14.63
C GLN A 130 -8.93 7.43 -13.30
N ARG A 131 -9.20 8.70 -13.00
CA ARG A 131 -10.01 9.07 -11.83
C ARG A 131 -11.43 8.54 -11.96
N LYS A 132 -12.03 8.60 -13.15
CA LYS A 132 -13.37 8.03 -13.40
C LYS A 132 -13.40 6.52 -13.18
N GLU A 133 -12.38 5.80 -13.66
CA GLU A 133 -12.28 4.35 -13.42
C GLU A 133 -12.22 3.99 -11.92
N LYS A 134 -11.61 4.85 -11.09
CA LYS A 134 -11.57 4.67 -9.62
C LYS A 134 -12.93 4.84 -8.94
N LEU A 135 -13.94 5.38 -9.63
CA LEU A 135 -15.32 5.39 -9.15
C LEU A 135 -15.95 3.98 -9.17
N ASN A 136 -15.38 3.04 -9.92
CA ASN A 136 -15.68 1.63 -9.79
C ASN A 136 -14.82 1.03 -8.68
N ILE A 137 -15.36 0.97 -7.48
CA ILE A 137 -14.64 0.41 -6.34
C ILE A 137 -14.59 -1.10 -6.50
N ARG A 138 -13.37 -1.62 -6.63
CA ARG A 138 -13.09 -3.03 -6.87
C ARG A 138 -12.42 -3.67 -5.64
N SER A 139 -12.66 -4.96 -5.48
CA SER A 139 -11.92 -5.73 -4.49
C SER A 139 -10.43 -5.79 -4.85
N THR A 140 -9.58 -5.49 -3.86
CA THR A 140 -8.11 -5.61 -3.96
C THR A 140 -7.59 -6.95 -3.46
N ILE A 141 -8.44 -7.71 -2.75
CA ILE A 141 -8.12 -9.03 -2.18
C ILE A 141 -9.23 -10.01 -2.51
N SER A 142 -8.92 -11.31 -2.47
CA SER A 142 -9.92 -12.37 -2.48
C SER A 142 -10.49 -12.53 -1.09
N GLY A 143 -11.81 -12.64 -0.96
CA GLY A 143 -12.46 -12.77 0.34
C GLY A 143 -13.96 -12.65 0.27
N GLU A 144 -14.60 -12.59 1.41
CA GLU A 144 -16.04 -12.40 1.56
C GLU A 144 -16.35 -10.97 2.00
N ILE A 145 -17.42 -10.38 1.45
CA ILE A 145 -17.90 -9.07 1.90
C ILE A 145 -18.43 -9.23 3.33
N GLY A 146 -17.72 -8.66 4.31
CA GLY A 146 -18.12 -8.71 5.71
C GLY A 146 -19.18 -7.67 6.04
N LEU A 147 -19.02 -6.46 5.50
CA LEU A 147 -19.96 -5.34 5.65
C LEU A 147 -19.90 -4.49 4.39
N LEU A 148 -21.02 -4.08 3.89
CA LEU A 148 -21.17 -3.05 2.87
C LEU A 148 -22.23 -2.05 3.37
N ASP A 149 -21.74 -0.89 3.83
CA ASP A 149 -22.56 0.11 4.52
C ASP A 149 -22.84 1.30 3.59
N VAL A 150 -23.49 1.00 2.47
CA VAL A 150 -23.88 2.01 1.47
C VAL A 150 -25.19 1.63 0.80
N GLU A 151 -26.00 2.64 0.51
CA GLU A 151 -27.29 2.51 -0.16
C GLU A 151 -27.27 3.20 -1.53
N LEU A 152 -28.17 2.76 -2.43
CA LEU A 152 -28.34 3.39 -3.74
C LEU A 152 -28.80 4.84 -3.59
N GLY A 153 -28.12 5.76 -4.25
CA GLY A 153 -28.39 7.20 -4.18
C GLY A 153 -27.74 7.92 -3.00
N GLN A 154 -27.03 7.22 -2.13
CA GLN A 154 -26.29 7.82 -1.02
C GLN A 154 -25.10 8.63 -1.52
N SER A 155 -24.90 9.82 -0.94
CA SER A 155 -23.70 10.62 -1.17
C SER A 155 -22.53 10.11 -0.32
N ILE A 156 -21.37 9.91 -0.95
CA ILE A 156 -20.15 9.38 -0.31
C ILE A 156 -19.04 10.41 -0.43
N GLN A 157 -18.32 10.63 0.68
CA GLN A 157 -17.17 11.53 0.71
C GLN A 157 -15.86 10.78 0.47
N ALA A 158 -14.85 11.50 -0.04
CA ALA A 158 -13.51 10.96 -0.19
C ALA A 158 -12.94 10.52 1.18
N GLY A 159 -12.42 9.29 1.25
CA GLY A 159 -11.89 8.70 2.49
C GLY A 159 -12.95 8.05 3.41
N GLN A 160 -14.22 8.12 3.07
CA GLN A 160 -15.27 7.44 3.81
C GLN A 160 -15.13 5.93 3.68
N LYS A 161 -15.20 5.23 4.81
CA LYS A 161 -15.23 3.76 4.83
C LYS A 161 -16.63 3.30 4.39
N ILE A 162 -16.70 2.51 3.32
CA ILE A 162 -17.96 2.02 2.74
C ILE A 162 -18.18 0.53 2.97
N GLY A 163 -17.16 -0.20 3.41
CA GLY A 163 -17.30 -1.62 3.66
C GLY A 163 -16.02 -2.28 4.15
N VAL A 164 -16.10 -3.59 4.35
CA VAL A 164 -14.99 -4.45 4.77
C VAL A 164 -15.03 -5.74 3.98
N ILE A 165 -13.88 -6.17 3.49
CA ILE A 165 -13.68 -7.50 2.92
C ILE A 165 -12.87 -8.33 3.91
N ASN A 166 -13.35 -9.50 4.26
CA ASN A 166 -12.69 -10.44 5.12
C ASN A 166 -11.90 -11.43 4.26
N ASP A 167 -10.60 -11.51 4.47
CA ASP A 167 -9.78 -12.58 3.93
C ASP A 167 -9.97 -13.81 4.80
N LEU A 168 -10.59 -14.84 4.23
CA LEU A 168 -10.88 -16.10 4.93
C LEU A 168 -9.74 -17.13 4.79
N SER A 169 -8.65 -16.78 4.13
CA SER A 169 -7.52 -17.69 3.92
C SER A 169 -6.76 -17.96 5.22
N ASP A 170 -6.69 -16.98 6.11
CA ASP A 170 -5.99 -17.10 7.38
C ASP A 170 -6.74 -16.38 8.51
N TYR A 171 -6.64 -16.95 9.70
CA TYR A 171 -7.22 -16.40 10.92
C TYR A 171 -6.17 -16.30 12.00
N LYS A 172 -6.30 -15.26 12.80
CA LYS A 172 -5.56 -15.14 14.06
C LYS A 172 -6.53 -15.03 15.22
N VAL A 173 -6.13 -15.57 16.35
CA VAL A 173 -6.82 -15.35 17.62
C VAL A 173 -6.08 -14.26 18.37
N GLN A 174 -6.78 -13.21 18.79
CA GLN A 174 -6.21 -12.11 19.55
C GLN A 174 -6.69 -12.19 21.00
N ALA A 175 -5.78 -12.12 21.94
CA ALA A 175 -6.12 -12.11 23.37
C ALA A 175 -5.48 -10.91 24.08
N GLN A 176 -6.12 -10.54 25.20
CA GLN A 176 -5.58 -9.60 26.16
C GLN A 176 -5.12 -10.38 27.38
N VAL A 177 -3.88 -10.13 27.80
CA VAL A 177 -3.24 -10.79 28.94
C VAL A 177 -2.87 -9.73 29.98
N ASP A 178 -3.04 -10.07 31.26
CA ASP A 178 -2.67 -9.20 32.38
C ASP A 178 -1.17 -8.87 32.34
N GLU A 179 -0.82 -7.61 32.64
CA GLU A 179 0.56 -7.09 32.59
C GLU A 179 1.53 -7.85 33.48
N HIS A 180 1.04 -8.48 34.57
CA HIS A 180 1.86 -9.31 35.45
C HIS A 180 2.60 -10.43 34.72
N TYR A 181 2.10 -10.87 33.56
CA TYR A 181 2.68 -11.96 32.78
C TYR A 181 3.58 -11.48 31.62
N ILE A 182 3.83 -10.17 31.47
CA ILE A 182 4.51 -9.60 30.30
C ILE A 182 5.91 -10.18 30.06
N ASP A 183 6.68 -10.38 31.15
CA ASP A 183 8.04 -10.94 31.07
C ASP A 183 8.06 -12.43 30.72
N ARG A 184 6.95 -13.12 30.96
CA ARG A 184 6.82 -14.58 30.78
C ARG A 184 6.21 -14.94 29.43
N VAL A 185 5.44 -14.04 28.81
CA VAL A 185 4.78 -14.29 27.51
C VAL A 185 5.74 -13.92 26.39
N LYS A 186 6.15 -14.91 25.62
CA LYS A 186 7.08 -14.76 24.50
C LYS A 186 6.51 -15.36 23.23
N PRO A 187 6.88 -14.86 22.05
CA PRO A 187 6.58 -15.55 20.78
C PRO A 187 7.07 -17.00 20.82
N GLY A 188 6.29 -17.88 20.23
CA GLY A 188 6.58 -19.32 20.18
C GLY A 188 5.95 -20.15 21.32
N LEU A 189 5.38 -19.54 22.36
CA LEU A 189 4.66 -20.28 23.40
C LEU A 189 3.44 -20.97 22.82
N ASN A 190 3.18 -22.20 23.30
CA ASN A 190 2.00 -22.95 22.92
C ASN A 190 0.78 -22.51 23.73
N ALA A 191 -0.37 -22.59 23.09
CA ALA A 191 -1.66 -22.40 23.73
C ALA A 191 -2.67 -23.38 23.13
N SER A 192 -3.79 -23.55 23.79
CA SER A 192 -4.88 -24.41 23.31
C SER A 192 -6.23 -23.87 23.73
N PHE A 193 -7.27 -24.30 23.02
CA PHE A 193 -8.65 -24.09 23.45
C PHE A 193 -9.49 -25.29 23.04
N VAL A 194 -10.62 -25.45 23.68
CA VAL A 194 -11.57 -26.51 23.40
C VAL A 194 -12.83 -25.92 22.80
N GLN A 195 -13.27 -26.46 21.66
CA GLN A 195 -14.55 -26.14 21.05
C GLN A 195 -15.27 -27.42 20.60
N ASN A 196 -16.50 -27.56 20.99
CA ASN A 196 -17.31 -28.76 20.67
C ASN A 196 -16.61 -30.11 21.00
N GLY A 197 -15.88 -30.16 22.13
CA GLY A 197 -15.14 -31.36 22.57
C GLY A 197 -13.84 -31.63 21.80
N LYS A 198 -13.47 -30.79 20.81
CA LYS A 198 -12.21 -30.92 20.09
C LYS A 198 -11.17 -29.91 20.62
N HIS A 199 -9.93 -30.37 20.73
CA HIS A 199 -8.80 -29.55 21.14
C HIS A 199 -8.12 -28.94 19.92
N TYR A 200 -7.91 -27.61 19.96
CA TYR A 200 -7.22 -26.87 18.93
C TYR A 200 -5.95 -26.26 19.51
N LEU A 201 -4.86 -26.41 18.78
CA LEU A 201 -3.55 -25.90 19.19
C LEU A 201 -3.30 -24.55 18.56
N LEU A 202 -2.77 -23.66 19.38
CA LEU A 202 -2.36 -22.31 18.99
C LEU A 202 -0.90 -22.10 19.36
N GLN A 203 -0.27 -21.13 18.72
CA GLN A 203 1.05 -20.67 19.07
C GLN A 203 1.08 -19.13 19.10
N VAL A 204 1.73 -18.54 20.10
CA VAL A 204 1.94 -17.09 20.16
C VAL A 204 2.83 -16.68 18.99
N ARG A 205 2.27 -15.86 18.08
CA ARG A 205 2.97 -15.31 16.95
C ARG A 205 3.61 -13.97 17.29
N LYS A 206 2.86 -13.10 17.98
CA LYS A 206 3.30 -11.74 18.29
C LYS A 206 2.81 -11.30 19.65
N VAL A 207 3.70 -10.64 20.38
CA VAL A 207 3.41 -9.94 21.62
C VAL A 207 3.52 -8.45 21.37
N TYR A 208 2.51 -7.69 21.76
CA TYR A 208 2.52 -6.23 21.70
C TYR A 208 2.89 -5.70 23.07
N PRO A 209 4.04 -5.05 23.23
CA PRO A 209 4.55 -4.64 24.55
C PRO A 209 3.79 -3.47 25.17
N GLU A 210 2.89 -2.85 24.42
CA GLU A 210 2.08 -1.72 24.89
C GLU A 210 1.02 -2.21 25.87
N VAL A 211 1.10 -1.75 27.12
CA VAL A 211 0.12 -2.02 28.17
C VAL A 211 -0.95 -0.94 28.14
N ARG A 212 -2.22 -1.34 28.11
CA ARG A 212 -3.39 -0.47 28.25
C ARG A 212 -4.36 -1.10 29.25
N ASP A 213 -4.82 -0.33 30.21
CA ASP A 213 -5.73 -0.77 31.26
C ASP A 213 -5.23 -2.04 32.00
N GLY A 214 -3.91 -2.09 32.32
CA GLY A 214 -3.29 -3.21 33.00
C GLY A 214 -3.16 -4.49 32.14
N ARG A 215 -3.34 -4.42 30.83
CA ARG A 215 -3.29 -5.56 29.92
C ARG A 215 -2.46 -5.27 28.67
N PHE A 216 -1.80 -6.30 28.16
CA PHE A 216 -1.13 -6.27 26.87
C PHE A 216 -1.78 -7.25 25.89
N ARG A 217 -1.57 -7.01 24.61
CA ARG A 217 -2.19 -7.78 23.54
C ARG A 217 -1.22 -8.80 22.96
N ILE A 218 -1.74 -9.98 22.64
CA ILE A 218 -1.01 -11.04 21.94
C ILE A 218 -1.85 -11.57 20.79
N ASP A 219 -1.17 -11.95 19.71
CA ASP A 219 -1.78 -12.66 18.58
C ASP A 219 -1.27 -14.08 18.53
N PHE A 220 -2.22 -15.03 18.39
CA PHE A 220 -1.96 -16.44 18.15
C PHE A 220 -2.24 -16.81 16.71
N VAL A 221 -1.55 -17.83 16.23
CA VAL A 221 -1.86 -18.54 14.99
C VAL A 221 -2.24 -19.98 15.31
N PHE A 222 -3.06 -20.59 14.46
CA PHE A 222 -3.39 -22.00 14.56
C PHE A 222 -2.19 -22.87 14.22
N LYS A 223 -1.95 -23.91 15.02
CA LYS A 223 -0.91 -24.89 14.78
C LYS A 223 -1.57 -26.22 14.38
N GLY A 224 -1.67 -26.45 13.09
CA GLY A 224 -2.36 -27.62 12.53
C GLY A 224 -3.82 -27.35 12.18
N VAL A 225 -4.71 -28.22 12.65
CA VAL A 225 -6.14 -28.16 12.31
C VAL A 225 -6.80 -26.94 12.97
N ARG A 226 -7.63 -26.24 12.22
CA ARG A 226 -8.47 -25.14 12.71
C ARG A 226 -9.95 -25.56 12.70
N PRO A 227 -10.83 -24.93 13.48
CA PRO A 227 -12.27 -25.17 13.40
C PRO A 227 -12.82 -24.86 12.00
N ASP A 228 -13.73 -25.68 11.49
CA ASP A 228 -14.28 -25.52 10.13
C ASP A 228 -15.15 -24.25 9.99
N ASN A 229 -15.81 -23.82 11.08
CA ASN A 229 -16.77 -22.72 11.09
C ASN A 229 -16.26 -21.54 11.93
N ILE A 230 -15.09 -20.99 11.59
CA ILE A 230 -14.57 -19.79 12.24
C ILE A 230 -15.25 -18.56 11.68
N ARG A 231 -15.68 -17.65 12.56
CA ARG A 231 -16.22 -16.34 12.19
C ARG A 231 -15.40 -15.23 12.82
N THR A 232 -15.20 -14.17 12.07
CA THR A 232 -14.57 -12.95 12.60
C THR A 232 -15.40 -12.38 13.77
N GLY A 233 -14.73 -12.02 14.87
CA GLY A 233 -15.39 -11.54 16.09
C GLY A 233 -15.85 -12.64 17.06
N GLN A 234 -15.62 -13.93 16.74
CA GLN A 234 -15.92 -15.03 17.65
C GLN A 234 -14.93 -15.04 18.82
N THR A 235 -15.43 -15.28 20.05
CA THR A 235 -14.63 -15.33 21.27
C THR A 235 -14.30 -16.78 21.66
N TYR A 236 -13.04 -16.98 22.04
CA TYR A 236 -12.52 -18.25 22.57
C TYR A 236 -11.86 -18.05 23.92
N TYR A 237 -11.98 -19.05 24.81
CA TYR A 237 -11.20 -19.12 26.04
C TYR A 237 -9.94 -19.94 25.75
N VAL A 238 -8.79 -19.29 25.84
CA VAL A 238 -7.50 -19.88 25.45
C VAL A 238 -6.64 -20.11 26.69
N ASP A 239 -6.15 -21.34 26.85
CA ASP A 239 -5.18 -21.71 27.86
C ASP A 239 -3.76 -21.52 27.31
N LEU A 240 -3.05 -20.50 27.82
CA LEU A 240 -1.68 -20.20 27.45
C LEU A 240 -0.69 -20.91 28.37
N GLN A 241 0.23 -21.68 27.78
CA GLN A 241 1.28 -22.38 28.52
C GLN A 241 2.48 -21.44 28.77
N LEU A 242 2.65 -20.98 29.99
CA LEU A 242 3.74 -20.06 30.39
C LEU A 242 5.06 -20.77 30.77
N GLY A 243 5.14 -22.07 30.63
CA GLY A 243 6.32 -22.86 30.94
C GLY A 243 6.19 -24.32 30.53
N GLN A 244 7.26 -25.06 30.65
CA GLN A 244 7.24 -26.51 30.39
C GLN A 244 6.39 -27.23 31.43
N SER A 245 5.58 -28.17 30.97
CA SER A 245 4.86 -29.09 31.84
C SER A 245 5.86 -29.96 32.58
N LYS A 246 5.75 -30.03 33.93
CA LYS A 246 6.52 -30.92 34.80
C LYS A 246 5.54 -31.70 35.66
N GLN A 247 5.89 -32.91 36.00
CA GLN A 247 5.18 -33.63 37.05
C GLN A 247 5.39 -32.90 38.37
N ALA A 248 4.32 -32.53 39.03
CA ALA A 248 4.33 -31.82 40.30
C ALA A 248 3.15 -32.25 41.16
N ILE A 249 3.31 -32.16 42.46
CA ILE A 249 2.20 -32.28 43.40
C ILE A 249 1.44 -30.98 43.36
N ILE A 250 0.15 -31.05 43.06
CA ILE A 250 -0.74 -29.88 42.97
C ILE A 250 -1.88 -30.01 43.97
N ILE A 251 -2.28 -28.89 44.57
CA ILE A 251 -3.45 -28.78 45.43
C ILE A 251 -4.39 -27.70 44.90
N PRO A 252 -5.72 -27.87 44.98
CA PRO A 252 -6.66 -26.85 44.57
C PRO A 252 -6.48 -25.56 45.38
N LYS A 253 -6.75 -24.42 44.77
CA LYS A 253 -6.85 -23.16 45.52
C LYS A 253 -8.05 -23.19 46.45
N GLY A 254 -7.84 -22.72 47.67
CA GLY A 254 -8.88 -22.68 48.70
C GLY A 254 -8.56 -21.63 49.76
N THR A 255 -9.48 -21.48 50.71
CA THR A 255 -9.35 -20.47 51.79
C THR A 255 -8.19 -20.75 52.73
N PHE A 256 -7.59 -21.97 52.72
CA PHE A 256 -6.41 -22.28 53.54
C PHE A 256 -5.29 -21.27 53.30
N TYR A 257 -5.08 -20.83 52.08
CA TYR A 257 -3.96 -19.94 51.75
C TYR A 257 -4.08 -18.57 52.40
N SER A 258 -5.29 -17.99 52.45
CA SER A 258 -5.51 -16.70 53.13
C SER A 258 -5.24 -16.72 54.61
N VAL A 259 -5.46 -17.89 55.25
CA VAL A 259 -5.25 -18.07 56.68
C VAL A 259 -3.83 -18.50 57.03
N THR A 260 -3.20 -19.35 56.19
CA THR A 260 -1.90 -19.98 56.49
C THR A 260 -0.73 -19.30 55.76
N GLY A 261 -1.03 -18.43 54.82
CA GLY A 261 0.00 -17.87 53.92
C GLY A 261 0.70 -18.95 53.06
N GLY A 262 0.07 -20.15 52.92
CA GLY A 262 0.66 -21.27 52.20
C GLY A 262 1.81 -21.98 52.94
N GLN A 263 2.00 -21.72 54.22
CA GLN A 263 3.10 -22.32 55.01
C GLN A 263 2.76 -23.71 55.56
N TRP A 264 1.50 -24.03 55.73
CA TRP A 264 1.06 -25.31 56.23
C TRP A 264 -0.36 -25.66 55.75
N ILE A 265 -0.71 -26.94 55.80
CA ILE A 265 -2.01 -27.47 55.37
C ILE A 265 -2.39 -28.65 56.28
N PHE A 266 -3.68 -28.93 56.45
CA PHE A 266 -4.16 -30.15 57.13
C PHE A 266 -4.17 -31.31 56.14
N VAL A 267 -3.47 -32.41 56.50
CA VAL A 267 -3.38 -33.65 55.72
C VAL A 267 -4.18 -34.71 56.47
N LEU A 268 -5.09 -35.43 55.75
CA LEU A 268 -5.86 -36.50 56.35
C LEU A 268 -4.98 -37.73 56.59
N ASP A 269 -5.28 -38.44 57.70
CA ASP A 269 -4.71 -39.73 57.93
C ASP A 269 -5.35 -40.80 57.02
N LYS A 270 -4.78 -42.00 57.00
CA LYS A 270 -5.29 -43.11 56.15
C LYS A 270 -6.71 -43.55 56.52
N SER A 271 -7.18 -43.24 57.73
CA SER A 271 -8.55 -43.58 58.17
C SER A 271 -9.60 -42.56 57.75
N GLY A 272 -9.16 -41.33 57.31
CA GLY A 272 -10.02 -40.19 56.95
C GLY A 272 -10.71 -39.54 58.15
N LYS A 273 -10.40 -39.98 59.40
CA LYS A 273 -11.05 -39.46 60.61
C LYS A 273 -10.25 -38.42 61.34
N LYS A 274 -8.97 -38.25 61.00
CA LYS A 274 -8.08 -37.25 61.63
C LYS A 274 -7.33 -36.50 60.52
N ALA A 275 -7.08 -35.22 60.76
CA ALA A 275 -6.19 -34.46 59.92
C ALA A 275 -5.12 -33.76 60.77
N TYR A 276 -3.89 -33.82 60.32
CA TYR A 276 -2.71 -33.27 60.99
C TYR A 276 -2.19 -32.08 60.26
N ARG A 277 -1.82 -31.04 61.03
CA ARG A 277 -1.14 -29.87 60.52
C ARG A 277 0.25 -30.26 60.02
N ARG A 278 0.55 -30.00 58.75
CA ARG A 278 1.83 -30.30 58.12
C ARG A 278 2.35 -29.07 57.41
N LYS A 279 3.65 -28.75 57.63
CA LYS A 279 4.33 -27.70 56.95
C LYS A 279 4.50 -28.04 55.47
N ILE A 280 4.22 -27.09 54.57
CA ILE A 280 4.40 -27.23 53.14
C ILE A 280 5.18 -26.05 52.57
N THR A 281 5.78 -26.25 51.41
CA THR A 281 6.40 -25.19 50.61
C THR A 281 5.68 -25.11 49.29
N ILE A 282 5.05 -23.95 49.03
CA ILE A 282 4.35 -23.69 47.79
C ILE A 282 5.33 -23.10 46.78
N GLY A 283 5.28 -23.62 45.55
CA GLY A 283 6.05 -23.18 44.41
C GLY A 283 5.23 -22.32 43.45
N ARG A 284 5.17 -22.74 42.18
CA ARG A 284 4.41 -22.08 41.14
C ARG A 284 2.90 -22.20 41.36
N GLN A 285 2.17 -21.27 40.81
CA GLN A 285 0.70 -21.30 40.87
C GLN A 285 0.07 -20.97 39.50
N ASN A 286 -1.11 -21.48 39.28
CA ASN A 286 -2.01 -21.12 38.22
C ASN A 286 -3.36 -20.61 38.78
N PRO A 287 -4.34 -20.19 37.98
CA PRO A 287 -5.63 -19.75 38.52
C PRO A 287 -6.36 -20.76 39.41
N GLN A 288 -6.13 -22.06 39.23
CA GLN A 288 -6.89 -23.14 39.89
C GLN A 288 -6.11 -23.91 40.96
N TYR A 289 -4.76 -23.98 40.85
CA TYR A 289 -3.92 -24.84 41.66
C TYR A 289 -2.67 -24.15 42.17
N TYR A 290 -2.15 -24.65 43.32
CA TYR A 290 -0.81 -24.42 43.82
C TYR A 290 0.06 -25.64 43.58
N GLU A 291 1.29 -25.45 43.12
CA GLU A 291 2.35 -26.48 43.15
C GLU A 291 2.90 -26.58 44.56
N VAL A 292 3.03 -27.79 45.09
CA VAL A 292 3.69 -28.05 46.38
C VAL A 292 5.05 -28.68 46.09
N ILE A 293 6.12 -27.98 46.51
CA ILE A 293 7.48 -28.42 46.30
C ILE A 293 7.89 -29.44 47.38
N GLU A 294 7.47 -29.21 48.61
CA GLU A 294 7.83 -29.99 49.78
C GLU A 294 6.65 -30.11 50.75
N GLY A 295 6.57 -31.24 51.49
CA GLY A 295 5.63 -31.41 52.58
C GLY A 295 4.44 -32.27 52.26
N LEU A 296 4.21 -32.69 51.01
CA LEU A 296 3.13 -33.64 50.60
C LEU A 296 3.70 -34.76 49.76
N GLU A 297 3.01 -35.90 49.82
CA GLU A 297 3.24 -37.04 48.94
C GLU A 297 2.08 -37.22 47.93
N PRO A 298 2.35 -37.81 46.76
CA PRO A 298 1.29 -38.10 45.80
C PRO A 298 0.19 -38.99 46.37
N GLY A 299 -1.07 -38.55 46.19
CA GLY A 299 -2.23 -39.31 46.68
C GLY A 299 -2.70 -38.95 48.08
N GLU A 300 -2.00 -38.13 48.83
CA GLU A 300 -2.49 -37.64 50.12
C GLU A 300 -3.71 -36.71 49.94
N GLN A 301 -4.68 -36.86 50.85
CA GLN A 301 -5.85 -35.98 50.89
C GLN A 301 -5.60 -34.79 51.82
N VAL A 302 -5.98 -33.63 51.35
CA VAL A 302 -5.76 -32.36 52.06
C VAL A 302 -7.05 -31.57 52.22
N ILE A 303 -7.17 -30.81 53.31
CA ILE A 303 -8.29 -29.90 53.53
C ILE A 303 -7.93 -28.55 52.97
N VAL A 304 -8.71 -28.00 52.03
CA VAL A 304 -8.44 -26.72 51.37
C VAL A 304 -9.37 -25.57 51.79
N SER A 305 -10.37 -25.88 52.63
CA SER A 305 -11.38 -24.92 53.09
C SER A 305 -11.65 -25.02 54.62
N GLY A 306 -12.35 -24.03 55.18
CA GLY A 306 -12.81 -24.08 56.58
C GLY A 306 -11.74 -23.74 57.64
N TYR A 307 -10.63 -23.12 57.26
CA TYR A 307 -9.46 -22.87 58.12
C TYR A 307 -9.67 -21.81 59.21
N GLU A 308 -10.60 -20.89 59.03
CA GLU A 308 -10.83 -19.78 59.97
C GLU A 308 -11.18 -20.27 61.39
N ALA A 309 -11.92 -21.37 61.50
CA ALA A 309 -12.36 -21.97 62.74
C ALA A 309 -11.26 -22.82 63.45
N TYR A 310 -10.20 -23.21 62.74
CA TYR A 310 -9.26 -24.27 63.23
C TYR A 310 -7.80 -23.86 63.13
N LYS A 311 -7.48 -22.60 62.90
CA LYS A 311 -6.12 -22.12 62.65
C LYS A 311 -5.12 -22.43 63.80
N ASP A 312 -5.60 -22.55 65.04
CA ASP A 312 -4.73 -22.79 66.19
C ASP A 312 -4.62 -24.27 66.55
N ASN A 313 -5.32 -25.17 65.86
CA ASN A 313 -5.30 -26.58 66.14
C ASN A 313 -4.18 -27.31 65.37
N GLU A 314 -3.54 -28.28 66.01
CA GLU A 314 -2.55 -29.16 65.38
C GLU A 314 -3.19 -30.42 64.79
N ILE A 315 -4.32 -30.84 65.34
CA ILE A 315 -5.05 -32.04 64.92
C ILE A 315 -6.54 -31.72 64.87
N LEU A 316 -7.17 -32.13 63.76
CA LEU A 316 -8.62 -32.07 63.60
C LEU A 316 -9.21 -33.49 63.67
N MET A 317 -10.28 -33.61 64.41
CA MET A 317 -11.12 -34.84 64.43
C MET A 317 -12.31 -34.62 63.49
N LEU A 318 -12.41 -35.46 62.47
CA LEU A 318 -13.49 -35.39 61.49
C LEU A 318 -14.57 -36.44 61.83
N ASN A 319 -15.80 -35.99 61.97
CA ASN A 319 -16.94 -36.85 62.27
C ASN A 319 -17.54 -37.46 61.03
#